data_b1b8c132c551eb38a517f15de67023e5
#
_entry.id   b1b8c132c551eb38a517f15de67023e5
#
_cell.length_a   1.000
_cell.length_b   1.000
_cell.length_c   1.000
_cell.angle_alpha   90.00
_cell.angle_beta   90.00
_cell.angle_gamma   90.00
#
_symmetry.space_group_name_H-M   'P 1'
#
loop_
_entity.id
_entity.type
_entity.pdbx_description
1 polymer ?
#
loop_
_entity_poly.entity_id
_entity_poly.type
_entity_poly.pdbx_seq_one_letter_code
_entity_poly.pdbx_strand_id
1 'polypeptide(L)'
;NSGSEAGNYEPLNSGTVANPGASKNALTVAAETSDTGADSDMAYFSSWGPLSDFSLKPDLAAPGYQVVSTVNNNQYQTMSGTSMAGPFAAGSAALVIQRLKKTNPELKGAQLVAATKALLMNSAKIQTQKGYTTPVSPRRQGAGQIDVGAATANPVYVTTPDGTSSLSLRQVGEKTALTLTFHNLTDEAQTYTFDDLGGGYTEKRDEDTGVFYDVQLAGAHVNGQNSFTLAPKEVKDFQYTLDLQGLTKNQPVEGWLHFTNDKDKSTVVVPYLAYYGDLTSENVFDQNANEDKPDVQGNRLVNENNYPLGVADQESLKQLVNIDGNYDWQ
;
A
#
# COMPACT_ATOMS: atom_id res chain seq x y z
N ASN A 1 5.94 -3.95 -12.74
CA ASN A 1 7.32 -4.23 -12.34
C ASN A 1 7.33 -5.51 -11.55
N SER A 2 8.03 -6.50 -12.06
CA SER A 2 8.26 -7.76 -11.37
C SER A 2 9.47 -7.60 -10.47
N GLY A 3 9.33 -7.93 -9.19
CA GLY A 3 10.48 -8.15 -8.32
C GLY A 3 11.36 -9.27 -8.85
N SER A 4 12.57 -9.39 -8.36
CA SER A 4 13.52 -10.39 -8.83
C SER A 4 13.06 -11.82 -8.51
N GLU A 5 13.29 -12.74 -9.42
CA GLU A 5 13.03 -14.18 -9.25
C GLU A 5 13.91 -14.87 -8.19
N ALA A 6 14.84 -14.18 -7.59
CA ALA A 6 15.76 -14.78 -6.65
C ALA A 6 15.08 -15.05 -5.31
N GLY A 7 14.82 -16.29 -5.01
CA GLY A 7 14.55 -16.73 -3.65
C GLY A 7 15.59 -16.12 -2.69
N ASN A 8 15.13 -15.62 -1.55
CA ASN A 8 15.90 -15.12 -0.41
C ASN A 8 16.39 -13.65 -0.42
N TYR A 9 15.94 -12.79 -1.36
CA TYR A 9 16.25 -11.36 -1.29
C TYR A 9 14.98 -10.51 -1.32
N GLU A 10 14.29 -10.45 -0.21
CA GLU A 10 13.08 -9.67 0.01
C GLU A 10 13.25 -8.13 -0.08
N PRO A 11 14.39 -7.53 0.28
CA PRO A 11 14.52 -6.06 0.29
C PRO A 11 14.40 -5.41 -1.08
N LEU A 12 14.55 -6.18 -2.16
CA LEU A 12 14.54 -5.64 -3.53
C LEU A 12 13.16 -5.23 -4.04
N ASN A 13 12.08 -5.60 -3.37
CA ASN A 13 10.71 -5.26 -3.78
C ASN A 13 10.16 -4.02 -3.07
N SER A 14 10.79 -3.57 -1.97
CA SER A 14 10.43 -2.35 -1.28
C SER A 14 10.74 -1.13 -2.13
N GLY A 15 9.80 -0.17 -2.20
CA GLY A 15 9.97 1.04 -3.00
C GLY A 15 9.95 0.82 -4.51
N THR A 16 9.47 -0.32 -5.00
CA THR A 16 9.54 -0.70 -6.42
C THR A 16 8.27 -0.40 -7.23
N VAL A 17 7.26 0.21 -6.62
CA VAL A 17 6.05 0.63 -7.34
C VAL A 17 6.40 1.72 -8.33
N ALA A 18 6.29 1.41 -9.63
CA ALA A 18 6.65 2.32 -10.72
C ALA A 18 5.43 3.04 -11.33
N ASN A 19 5.72 4.01 -12.20
CA ASN A 19 4.70 4.67 -13.00
C ASN A 19 4.05 3.70 -14.02
N PRO A 20 2.72 3.83 -14.26
CA PRO A 20 1.80 4.84 -13.71
C PRO A 20 1.24 4.49 -12.31
N GLY A 21 1.59 3.35 -11.72
CA GLY A 21 1.09 2.91 -10.41
C GLY A 21 1.44 3.85 -9.26
N ALA A 22 2.57 4.57 -9.34
CA ALA A 22 2.95 5.59 -8.36
C ALA A 22 2.05 6.83 -8.37
N SER A 23 1.19 7.02 -9.38
CA SER A 23 0.27 8.15 -9.41
C SER A 23 -0.74 8.09 -8.26
N LYS A 24 -0.93 9.21 -7.55
CA LYS A 24 -1.93 9.35 -6.48
C LYS A 24 -3.35 8.95 -6.94
N ASN A 25 -3.71 9.28 -8.17
CA ASN A 25 -5.04 9.05 -8.71
C ASN A 25 -5.23 7.66 -9.31
N ALA A 26 -4.17 6.88 -9.54
CA ALA A 26 -4.29 5.50 -9.98
C ALA A 26 -4.84 4.61 -8.85
N LEU A 27 -5.63 3.60 -9.19
CA LEU A 27 -5.89 2.46 -8.33
C LEU A 27 -4.77 1.44 -8.59
N THR A 28 -3.83 1.36 -7.68
CA THR A 28 -2.63 0.52 -7.81
C THR A 28 -2.87 -0.81 -7.13
N VAL A 29 -2.66 -1.89 -7.89
CA VAL A 29 -3.07 -3.23 -7.48
C VAL A 29 -1.85 -4.12 -7.32
N ALA A 30 -1.68 -4.68 -6.12
CA ALA A 30 -0.71 -5.73 -5.85
C ALA A 30 -1.24 -7.08 -6.35
N ALA A 31 -0.33 -8.00 -6.62
CA ALA A 31 -0.68 -9.38 -6.96
C ALA A 31 -0.56 -10.29 -5.73
N GLU A 32 -1.55 -11.14 -5.55
CA GLU A 32 -1.55 -12.20 -4.56
C GLU A 32 -1.75 -13.57 -5.22
N THR A 33 -1.56 -14.64 -4.46
CA THR A 33 -1.88 -15.99 -4.91
C THR A 33 -3.38 -16.11 -5.14
N SER A 34 -3.79 -17.01 -6.04
CA SER A 34 -5.20 -17.17 -6.41
C SER A 34 -6.05 -17.92 -5.38
N ASP A 35 -5.46 -18.32 -4.27
CA ASP A 35 -6.19 -19.01 -3.21
C ASP A 35 -7.13 -18.03 -2.52
N THR A 36 -8.41 -18.41 -2.46
CA THR A 36 -9.44 -17.62 -1.80
C THR A 36 -9.52 -18.04 -0.33
N GLY A 37 -9.05 -17.19 0.56
CA GLY A 37 -9.16 -17.43 2.01
C GLY A 37 -7.98 -16.93 2.81
N ALA A 38 -7.90 -17.33 4.07
CA ALA A 38 -6.83 -16.95 5.02
C ALA A 38 -5.43 -17.45 4.63
N ASP A 39 -5.32 -18.29 3.61
CA ASP A 39 -4.07 -18.84 3.11
C ASP A 39 -3.55 -18.14 1.83
N SER A 40 -4.19 -17.04 1.42
CA SER A 40 -3.67 -16.22 0.32
C SER A 40 -2.35 -15.56 0.76
N ASP A 41 -1.38 -15.57 -0.12
CA ASP A 41 -0.08 -14.96 0.12
C ASP A 41 0.22 -13.93 -0.97
N MET A 42 1.03 -12.92 -0.65
CA MET A 42 1.46 -11.96 -1.65
C MET A 42 2.37 -12.65 -2.66
N ALA A 43 2.13 -12.41 -3.95
CA ALA A 43 2.98 -12.97 -4.98
C ALA A 43 4.40 -12.37 -4.88
N TYR A 44 5.41 -13.22 -4.90
CA TYR A 44 6.83 -12.84 -4.70
C TYR A 44 7.32 -11.75 -5.68
N PHE A 45 6.72 -11.65 -6.84
CA PHE A 45 7.07 -10.66 -7.87
C PHE A 45 6.31 -9.33 -7.71
N SER A 46 5.35 -9.25 -6.81
CA SER A 46 4.55 -8.02 -6.64
C SER A 46 5.40 -6.91 -6.06
N SER A 47 5.43 -5.78 -6.75
CA SER A 47 6.06 -4.56 -6.22
C SER A 47 5.30 -4.00 -5.04
N TRP A 48 6.01 -3.43 -4.09
CA TRP A 48 5.43 -2.83 -2.88
C TRP A 48 6.09 -1.50 -2.51
N GLY A 49 5.37 -0.72 -1.69
CA GLY A 49 5.78 0.59 -1.23
C GLY A 49 6.87 0.57 -0.14
N PRO A 50 7.14 1.71 0.43
CA PRO A 50 6.53 3.01 0.14
C PRO A 50 6.98 3.60 -1.20
N LEU A 51 6.31 4.67 -1.65
CA LEU A 51 6.85 5.50 -2.72
C LEU A 51 8.04 6.33 -2.20
N SER A 52 8.77 6.97 -3.12
CA SER A 52 9.93 7.80 -2.78
C SER A 52 9.63 8.99 -1.86
N ASP A 53 8.37 9.45 -1.84
CA ASP A 53 7.88 10.48 -0.92
C ASP A 53 7.25 9.91 0.36
N PHE A 54 7.47 8.63 0.64
CA PHE A 54 6.90 7.87 1.73
C PHE A 54 5.35 7.78 1.69
N SER A 55 4.75 7.86 0.50
CA SER A 55 3.32 7.62 0.30
C SER A 55 3.03 6.12 0.27
N LEU A 56 1.84 5.76 0.76
CA LEU A 56 1.36 4.38 0.75
C LEU A 56 0.87 3.97 -0.64
N LYS A 57 1.44 2.92 -1.17
CA LYS A 57 1.03 2.12 -2.33
C LYS A 57 1.50 0.67 -2.09
N PRO A 58 0.84 -0.33 -2.67
CA PRO A 58 -0.38 -0.31 -3.50
C PRO A 58 -1.63 0.11 -2.71
N ASP A 59 -2.76 0.31 -3.41
CA ASP A 59 -4.04 0.66 -2.77
C ASP A 59 -4.78 -0.59 -2.24
N LEU A 60 -4.68 -1.72 -2.96
CA LEU A 60 -5.26 -3.02 -2.60
C LEU A 60 -4.55 -4.16 -3.33
N ALA A 61 -4.89 -5.39 -2.99
CA ALA A 61 -4.39 -6.60 -3.63
C ALA A 61 -5.52 -7.35 -4.36
N ALA A 62 -5.16 -8.08 -5.41
CA ALA A 62 -6.08 -8.93 -6.16
C ALA A 62 -5.35 -10.18 -6.70
N PRO A 63 -6.07 -11.26 -7.04
CA PRO A 63 -5.48 -12.46 -7.61
C PRO A 63 -4.64 -12.17 -8.85
N GLY A 64 -3.37 -12.53 -8.80
CA GLY A 64 -2.41 -12.28 -9.89
C GLY A 64 -1.45 -13.42 -10.15
N TYR A 65 -1.53 -14.53 -9.41
CA TYR A 65 -0.66 -15.68 -9.57
C TYR A 65 -1.44 -16.87 -10.11
N GLN A 66 -0.97 -17.47 -11.21
CA GLN A 66 -1.57 -18.62 -11.89
C GLN A 66 -3.05 -18.42 -12.27
N VAL A 67 -3.40 -17.23 -12.75
CA VAL A 67 -4.75 -16.89 -13.18
C VAL A 67 -5.04 -17.49 -14.55
N VAL A 68 -6.09 -18.30 -14.64
CA VAL A 68 -6.59 -18.86 -15.90
C VAL A 68 -7.55 -17.84 -16.54
N SER A 69 -7.25 -17.41 -17.77
CA SER A 69 -8.10 -16.47 -18.49
C SER A 69 -8.03 -16.71 -20.00
N THR A 70 -8.90 -16.00 -20.73
CA THR A 70 -9.00 -16.10 -22.19
C THR A 70 -7.80 -15.48 -22.89
N VAL A 71 -7.35 -16.12 -23.96
CA VAL A 71 -6.31 -15.62 -24.87
C VAL A 71 -6.80 -15.68 -26.31
N ASN A 72 -5.96 -15.25 -27.25
CA ASN A 72 -6.29 -15.27 -28.68
C ASN A 72 -6.69 -16.67 -29.16
N ASN A 73 -7.39 -16.73 -30.29
CA ASN A 73 -7.82 -17.95 -30.95
C ASN A 73 -8.82 -18.81 -30.15
N ASN A 74 -9.66 -18.19 -29.31
CA ASN A 74 -10.67 -18.87 -28.49
C ASN A 74 -10.05 -19.95 -27.57
N GLN A 75 -8.93 -19.60 -26.94
CA GLN A 75 -8.19 -20.48 -26.02
C GLN A 75 -8.13 -19.88 -24.62
N TYR A 76 -7.67 -20.68 -23.67
CA TYR A 76 -7.40 -20.28 -22.31
C TYR A 76 -5.92 -20.55 -21.97
N GLN A 77 -5.36 -19.67 -21.15
CA GLN A 77 -3.99 -19.83 -20.68
C GLN A 77 -3.87 -19.41 -19.22
N THR A 78 -2.98 -20.04 -18.49
CA THR A 78 -2.59 -19.65 -17.13
C THR A 78 -1.45 -18.65 -17.21
N MET A 79 -1.61 -17.50 -16.58
CA MET A 79 -0.60 -16.44 -16.53
C MET A 79 -0.47 -15.89 -15.10
N SER A 80 0.71 -15.34 -14.78
CA SER A 80 0.98 -14.69 -13.50
C SER A 80 1.52 -13.28 -13.73
N GLY A 81 1.14 -12.34 -12.88
CA GLY A 81 1.61 -10.96 -12.91
C GLY A 81 0.62 -10.00 -12.26
N THR A 82 1.07 -8.83 -11.86
CA THR A 82 0.18 -7.71 -11.55
C THR A 82 -0.68 -7.30 -12.76
N SER A 83 -0.26 -7.71 -13.97
CA SER A 83 -1.05 -7.60 -15.21
C SER A 83 -2.33 -8.45 -15.20
N MET A 84 -2.46 -9.44 -14.30
CA MET A 84 -3.67 -10.24 -14.08
C MET A 84 -4.50 -9.67 -12.94
N ALA A 85 -3.84 -9.18 -11.89
CA ALA A 85 -4.49 -8.50 -10.76
C ALA A 85 -5.18 -7.19 -11.16
N GLY A 86 -4.55 -6.37 -12.00
CA GLY A 86 -5.10 -5.11 -12.49
C GLY A 86 -6.45 -5.24 -13.20
N PRO A 87 -6.60 -6.10 -14.23
CA PRO A 87 -7.89 -6.36 -14.88
C PRO A 87 -8.96 -6.91 -13.94
N PHE A 88 -8.59 -7.73 -12.95
CA PHE A 88 -9.52 -8.19 -11.92
C PHE A 88 -10.12 -7.00 -11.15
N ALA A 89 -9.26 -6.09 -10.69
CA ALA A 89 -9.70 -4.87 -10.02
C ALA A 89 -10.52 -3.95 -10.93
N ALA A 90 -10.17 -3.85 -12.22
CA ALA A 90 -10.93 -3.07 -13.20
C ALA A 90 -12.36 -3.63 -13.42
N GLY A 91 -12.50 -4.96 -13.52
CA GLY A 91 -13.79 -5.64 -13.57
C GLY A 91 -14.62 -5.41 -12.31
N SER A 92 -13.98 -5.50 -11.14
CA SER A 92 -14.60 -5.21 -9.85
C SER A 92 -15.10 -3.77 -9.78
N ALA A 93 -14.29 -2.80 -10.24
CA ALA A 93 -14.68 -1.39 -10.31
C ALA A 93 -15.92 -1.18 -11.21
N ALA A 94 -16.02 -1.89 -12.35
CA ALA A 94 -17.18 -1.82 -13.22
C ALA A 94 -18.47 -2.26 -12.51
N LEU A 95 -18.42 -3.31 -11.68
CA LEU A 95 -19.56 -3.77 -10.90
C LEU A 95 -19.97 -2.78 -9.80
N VAL A 96 -18.99 -2.17 -9.10
CA VAL A 96 -19.25 -1.11 -8.11
C VAL A 96 -19.86 0.12 -8.79
N ILE A 97 -19.35 0.55 -9.95
CA ILE A 97 -19.90 1.65 -10.73
C ILE A 97 -21.34 1.33 -11.17
N GLN A 98 -21.61 0.11 -11.64
CA GLN A 98 -22.97 -0.32 -12.02
C GLN A 98 -23.94 -0.20 -10.83
N ARG A 99 -23.53 -0.66 -9.64
CA ARG A 99 -24.32 -0.52 -8.41
C ARG A 99 -24.57 0.95 -8.08
N LEU A 100 -23.51 1.78 -8.02
CA LEU A 100 -23.61 3.19 -7.67
C LEU A 100 -24.51 3.98 -8.64
N LYS A 101 -24.39 3.75 -9.94
CA LYS A 101 -25.27 4.37 -10.95
C LYS A 101 -26.75 4.04 -10.72
N LYS A 102 -27.06 2.85 -10.18
CA LYS A 102 -28.43 2.41 -9.88
C LYS A 102 -28.94 2.95 -8.56
N THR A 103 -28.11 2.96 -7.49
CA THR A 103 -28.55 3.28 -6.13
C THR A 103 -28.27 4.74 -5.74
N ASN A 104 -27.25 5.38 -6.31
CA ASN A 104 -26.78 6.71 -6.00
C ASN A 104 -26.48 7.50 -7.28
N PRO A 105 -27.50 7.74 -8.14
CA PRO A 105 -27.32 8.35 -9.47
C PRO A 105 -26.82 9.79 -9.43
N GLU A 106 -26.85 10.43 -8.26
CA GLU A 106 -26.27 11.75 -7.99
C GLU A 106 -24.74 11.73 -8.07
N LEU A 107 -24.09 10.61 -7.77
CA LEU A 107 -22.64 10.47 -7.87
C LEU A 107 -22.21 10.42 -9.33
N LYS A 108 -21.45 11.42 -9.78
CA LYS A 108 -20.98 11.56 -11.16
C LYS A 108 -19.52 12.00 -11.23
N GLY A 109 -18.88 11.77 -12.38
CA GLY A 109 -17.53 12.24 -12.64
C GLY A 109 -16.54 11.82 -11.53
N ALA A 110 -15.80 12.78 -11.00
CA ALA A 110 -14.79 12.53 -9.98
C ALA A 110 -15.36 11.92 -8.67
N GLN A 111 -16.58 12.31 -8.28
CA GLN A 111 -17.24 11.75 -7.09
C GLN A 111 -17.54 10.26 -7.25
N LEU A 112 -18.02 9.83 -8.42
CA LEU A 112 -18.27 8.43 -8.70
C LEU A 112 -16.96 7.62 -8.70
N VAL A 113 -15.89 8.17 -9.25
CA VAL A 113 -14.56 7.54 -9.25
C VAL A 113 -14.04 7.41 -7.82
N ALA A 114 -14.10 8.48 -7.02
CA ALA A 114 -13.64 8.46 -5.63
C ALA A 114 -14.43 7.43 -4.78
N ALA A 115 -15.77 7.44 -4.87
CA ALA A 115 -16.61 6.47 -4.16
C ALA A 115 -16.33 5.03 -4.61
N THR A 116 -16.08 4.79 -5.91
CA THR A 116 -15.74 3.46 -6.42
C THR A 116 -14.42 2.96 -5.85
N LYS A 117 -13.37 3.77 -5.90
CA LYS A 117 -12.06 3.43 -5.32
C LYS A 117 -12.17 3.20 -3.81
N ALA A 118 -12.86 4.10 -3.11
CA ALA A 118 -13.06 4.00 -1.68
C ALA A 118 -13.79 2.71 -1.31
N LEU A 119 -14.88 2.36 -1.96
CA LEU A 119 -15.63 1.12 -1.70
C LEU A 119 -14.77 -0.12 -1.91
N LEU A 120 -13.97 -0.18 -2.98
CA LEU A 120 -13.07 -1.30 -3.23
C LEU A 120 -12.01 -1.45 -2.13
N MET A 121 -11.43 -0.34 -1.69
CA MET A 121 -10.43 -0.35 -0.63
C MET A 121 -11.05 -0.62 0.74
N ASN A 122 -12.14 0.07 1.08
CA ASN A 122 -12.77 -0.04 2.39
C ASN A 122 -13.39 -1.42 2.66
N SER A 123 -13.75 -2.16 1.61
CA SER A 123 -14.32 -3.49 1.74
C SER A 123 -13.30 -4.62 1.55
N ALA A 124 -12.03 -4.28 1.43
CA ALA A 124 -10.96 -5.25 1.25
C ALA A 124 -10.74 -6.08 2.52
N LYS A 125 -10.29 -7.31 2.34
CA LYS A 125 -9.96 -8.24 3.42
C LYS A 125 -8.47 -8.19 3.73
N ILE A 126 -8.13 -7.80 4.93
CA ILE A 126 -6.76 -7.83 5.42
C ILE A 126 -6.27 -9.28 5.43
N GLN A 127 -5.16 -9.54 4.72
CA GLN A 127 -4.54 -10.86 4.66
C GLN A 127 -3.48 -10.98 5.74
N THR A 128 -3.38 -12.16 6.32
CA THR A 128 -2.28 -12.54 7.21
C THR A 128 -1.22 -13.30 6.42
N GLN A 129 0.03 -13.14 6.79
CA GLN A 129 1.11 -13.90 6.19
C GLN A 129 0.96 -15.38 6.51
N LYS A 130 1.07 -16.23 5.49
CA LYS A 130 0.91 -17.68 5.64
C LYS A 130 1.86 -18.24 6.72
N GLY A 131 1.28 -18.94 7.70
CA GLY A 131 2.02 -19.47 8.83
C GLY A 131 2.30 -18.48 9.98
N TYR A 132 1.81 -17.25 9.87
CA TYR A 132 1.94 -16.21 10.89
C TYR A 132 0.55 -15.71 11.32
N THR A 133 0.50 -15.05 12.48
CA THR A 133 -0.72 -14.38 12.98
C THR A 133 -0.75 -12.89 12.68
N THR A 134 0.38 -12.34 12.24
CA THR A 134 0.51 -10.93 11.87
C THR A 134 -0.05 -10.68 10.47
N PRO A 135 -0.77 -9.57 10.26
CA PRO A 135 -1.15 -9.15 8.92
C PRO A 135 0.07 -8.88 8.04
N VAL A 136 -0.08 -9.11 6.75
CA VAL A 136 0.89 -8.62 5.76
C VAL A 136 0.87 -7.09 5.76
N SER A 137 2.03 -6.45 5.69
CA SER A 137 2.17 -4.99 5.71
C SER A 137 1.25 -4.27 4.71
N PRO A 138 0.63 -3.12 5.08
CA PRO A 138 -0.07 -2.23 4.15
C PRO A 138 0.76 -1.84 2.92
N ARG A 139 2.08 -1.72 3.04
CA ARG A 139 2.97 -1.44 1.90
C ARG A 139 2.99 -2.57 0.87
N ARG A 140 2.58 -3.79 1.24
CA ARG A 140 2.53 -4.97 0.37
C ARG A 140 1.13 -5.21 -0.17
N GLN A 141 0.08 -5.14 0.68
CA GLN A 141 -1.30 -5.47 0.32
C GLN A 141 -2.25 -4.27 0.19
N GLY A 142 -1.81 -3.06 0.57
CA GLY A 142 -2.71 -1.91 0.68
C GLY A 142 -3.79 -2.11 1.74
N ALA A 143 -5.03 -1.86 1.38
CA ALA A 143 -6.19 -2.11 2.23
C ALA A 143 -6.45 -3.61 2.47
N GLY A 144 -5.94 -4.48 1.59
CA GLY A 144 -6.13 -5.92 1.65
C GLY A 144 -6.59 -6.51 0.31
N GLN A 145 -6.98 -7.78 0.34
CA GLN A 145 -7.55 -8.49 -0.81
C GLN A 145 -8.90 -7.90 -1.20
N ILE A 146 -9.08 -7.64 -2.49
CA ILE A 146 -10.32 -7.13 -3.05
C ILE A 146 -11.50 -8.09 -2.81
N ASP A 147 -12.59 -7.58 -2.24
CA ASP A 147 -13.87 -8.27 -2.11
C ASP A 147 -14.96 -7.49 -2.85
N VAL A 148 -15.24 -7.88 -4.08
CA VAL A 148 -16.22 -7.19 -4.91
C VAL A 148 -17.64 -7.36 -4.39
N GLY A 149 -17.94 -8.48 -3.74
CA GLY A 149 -19.23 -8.73 -3.11
C GLY A 149 -19.47 -7.72 -1.99
N ALA A 150 -18.53 -7.62 -1.07
CA ALA A 150 -18.57 -6.63 0.01
C ALA A 150 -18.59 -5.19 -0.53
N ALA A 151 -17.76 -4.85 -1.51
CA ALA A 151 -17.71 -3.50 -2.10
C ALA A 151 -19.03 -3.08 -2.77
N THR A 152 -19.75 -4.04 -3.38
CA THR A 152 -21.07 -3.76 -3.98
C THR A 152 -22.20 -3.74 -2.96
N ALA A 153 -22.02 -4.29 -1.75
CA ALA A 153 -23.03 -4.30 -0.69
C ALA A 153 -22.84 -3.19 0.35
N ASN A 154 -21.61 -2.72 0.56
CA ASN A 154 -21.27 -1.81 1.65
C ASN A 154 -22.11 -0.52 1.61
N PRO A 155 -22.81 -0.17 2.70
CA PRO A 155 -23.67 1.00 2.79
C PRO A 155 -22.89 2.32 2.94
N VAL A 156 -21.62 2.25 3.36
CA VAL A 156 -20.78 3.41 3.68
C VAL A 156 -19.43 3.28 3.00
N TYR A 157 -18.87 4.38 2.55
CA TYR A 157 -17.46 4.48 2.20
C TYR A 157 -16.77 5.60 2.96
N VAL A 158 -15.46 5.52 3.06
CA VAL A 158 -14.63 6.47 3.80
C VAL A 158 -13.56 7.06 2.90
N THR A 159 -13.38 8.36 3.01
CA THR A 159 -12.28 9.08 2.37
C THR A 159 -11.45 9.82 3.41
N THR A 160 -10.23 10.13 3.04
CA THR A 160 -9.32 10.99 3.78
C THR A 160 -9.40 12.43 3.24
N PRO A 161 -8.86 13.45 3.93
CA PRO A 161 -8.94 14.85 3.48
C PRO A 161 -8.39 15.12 2.09
N ASP A 162 -7.48 14.27 1.62
CA ASP A 162 -6.89 14.36 0.30
C ASP A 162 -7.69 13.63 -0.79
N GLY A 163 -8.88 13.09 -0.43
CA GLY A 163 -9.80 12.40 -1.34
C GLY A 163 -9.42 10.95 -1.68
N THR A 164 -8.43 10.38 -0.99
CA THR A 164 -8.07 8.95 -1.09
C THR A 164 -8.82 8.12 -0.04
N SER A 165 -8.52 6.84 0.09
CA SER A 165 -9.00 5.95 1.15
C SER A 165 -7.85 5.27 1.88
N SER A 166 -6.71 5.92 1.92
CA SER A 166 -5.51 5.54 2.67
C SER A 166 -4.86 6.77 3.28
N LEU A 167 -4.17 6.60 4.38
CA LEU A 167 -3.48 7.67 5.09
C LEU A 167 -1.97 7.56 4.86
N SER A 168 -1.43 8.39 3.98
CA SER A 168 0.01 8.56 3.79
C SER A 168 0.51 9.66 4.70
N LEU A 169 0.85 9.31 5.94
CA LEU A 169 1.14 10.29 7.00
C LEU A 169 2.56 10.85 6.92
N ARG A 170 3.44 10.18 6.17
CA ARG A 170 4.85 10.54 6.06
C ARG A 170 5.52 10.59 7.43
N GLN A 171 6.26 11.65 7.71
CA GLN A 171 6.90 11.86 9.01
C GLN A 171 5.89 12.28 10.07
N VAL A 172 5.89 11.60 11.22
CA VAL A 172 4.99 11.83 12.34
C VAL A 172 5.72 11.99 13.66
N GLY A 173 5.08 12.69 14.60
CA GLY A 173 5.51 12.78 15.99
C GLY A 173 4.86 11.71 16.88
N GLU A 174 4.97 11.88 18.18
CA GLU A 174 4.40 10.96 19.17
C GLU A 174 2.88 10.83 19.07
N LYS A 175 2.19 11.91 18.69
CA LYS A 175 0.74 11.93 18.51
C LYS A 175 0.39 12.65 17.21
N THR A 176 -0.38 11.98 16.37
CA THR A 176 -0.77 12.52 15.07
C THR A 176 -2.27 12.36 14.87
N ALA A 177 -2.93 13.49 14.58
CA ALA A 177 -4.37 13.50 14.30
C ALA A 177 -4.65 12.89 12.91
N LEU A 178 -5.65 12.02 12.85
CA LEU A 178 -6.14 11.37 11.65
C LEU A 178 -7.59 11.80 11.43
N THR A 179 -7.90 12.28 10.23
CA THR A 179 -9.26 12.67 9.87
C THR A 179 -9.80 11.70 8.83
N LEU A 180 -10.99 11.17 9.09
CA LEU A 180 -11.73 10.31 8.18
C LEU A 180 -13.10 10.89 7.91
N THR A 181 -13.49 10.99 6.64
CA THR A 181 -14.82 11.43 6.21
C THR A 181 -15.65 10.22 5.81
N PHE A 182 -16.69 9.95 6.57
CA PHE A 182 -17.65 8.87 6.33
C PHE A 182 -18.80 9.36 5.47
N HIS A 183 -19.18 8.58 4.47
CA HIS A 183 -20.25 8.88 3.52
C HIS A 183 -21.30 7.77 3.57
N ASN A 184 -22.45 8.03 4.21
CA ASN A 184 -23.57 7.09 4.21
C ASN A 184 -24.33 7.17 2.88
N LEU A 185 -24.27 6.10 2.09
CA LEU A 185 -24.94 5.99 0.78
C LEU A 185 -26.44 5.66 0.88
N THR A 186 -26.94 5.35 2.06
CA THR A 186 -28.29 4.79 2.27
C THR A 186 -29.24 5.78 2.93
N ASP A 187 -30.54 5.48 2.82
CA ASP A 187 -31.61 6.22 3.49
C ASP A 187 -31.86 5.67 4.92
N GLU A 188 -30.96 4.86 5.46
CA GLU A 188 -31.01 4.31 6.81
C GLU A 188 -29.81 4.82 7.63
N ALA A 189 -29.99 4.91 8.95
CA ALA A 189 -28.89 5.17 9.85
C ALA A 189 -27.93 3.96 9.91
N GLN A 190 -26.63 4.25 9.98
CA GLN A 190 -25.58 3.24 10.00
C GLN A 190 -24.73 3.43 11.26
N THR A 191 -24.63 2.41 12.09
CA THR A 191 -23.82 2.43 13.33
C THR A 191 -22.58 1.57 13.15
N TYR A 192 -21.43 2.12 13.51
CA TYR A 192 -20.14 1.45 13.40
C TYR A 192 -19.43 1.39 14.74
N THR A 193 -18.73 0.29 14.97
CA THR A 193 -17.77 0.10 16.06
C THR A 193 -16.37 0.08 15.50
N PHE A 194 -15.46 0.85 16.11
CA PHE A 194 -14.06 0.99 15.74
C PHE A 194 -13.18 -0.03 16.46
N ASP A 195 -12.18 -0.56 15.74
CA ASP A 195 -11.10 -1.41 16.25
C ASP A 195 -9.78 -1.03 15.55
N ASP A 196 -8.71 -0.85 16.30
CA ASP A 196 -7.37 -0.60 15.77
C ASP A 196 -6.59 -1.89 15.41
N LEU A 197 -7.27 -3.04 15.46
CA LEU A 197 -6.71 -4.37 15.15
C LEU A 197 -5.44 -4.71 15.96
N GLY A 198 -5.38 -4.22 17.21
CA GLY A 198 -4.23 -4.43 18.09
C GLY A 198 -3.11 -3.41 17.91
N GLY A 199 -3.33 -2.38 17.10
CA GLY A 199 -2.43 -1.24 16.95
C GLY A 199 -1.59 -1.25 15.70
N GLY A 200 -0.39 -0.64 15.78
CA GLY A 200 0.52 -0.51 14.65
C GLY A 200 1.43 -1.73 14.46
N TYR A 201 1.97 -1.79 13.27
CA TYR A 201 2.93 -2.80 12.84
C TYR A 201 4.20 -2.11 12.31
N THR A 202 5.30 -2.84 12.29
CA THR A 202 6.56 -2.42 11.66
C THR A 202 7.25 -3.65 11.06
N GLU A 203 8.29 -3.41 10.31
CA GLU A 203 9.11 -4.47 9.72
C GLU A 203 10.37 -4.68 10.55
N LYS A 204 10.77 -5.93 10.70
CA LYS A 204 12.07 -6.31 11.26
C LYS A 204 12.80 -7.22 10.30
N ARG A 205 14.12 -7.14 10.34
CA ARG A 205 15.00 -8.06 9.64
C ARG A 205 15.42 -9.17 10.58
N ASP A 206 15.30 -10.40 10.15
CA ASP A 206 15.90 -11.55 10.81
C ASP A 206 17.42 -11.52 10.60
N GLU A 207 18.19 -11.54 11.68
CA GLU A 207 19.66 -11.39 11.64
C GLU A 207 20.36 -12.61 11.03
N ASP A 208 19.76 -13.79 11.14
CA ASP A 208 20.37 -15.03 10.67
C ASP A 208 20.08 -15.29 9.18
N THR A 209 18.85 -15.02 8.76
CA THR A 209 18.40 -15.28 7.38
C THR A 209 18.43 -14.06 6.48
N GLY A 210 18.45 -12.85 7.07
CA GLY A 210 18.35 -11.58 6.36
C GLY A 210 16.95 -11.28 5.82
N VAL A 211 15.96 -12.13 6.10
CA VAL A 211 14.58 -11.98 5.64
C VAL A 211 13.85 -10.94 6.48
N PHE A 212 13.07 -10.10 5.81
CA PHE A 212 12.19 -9.14 6.47
C PHE A 212 10.83 -9.78 6.80
N TYR A 213 10.30 -9.45 7.97
CA TYR A 213 9.00 -9.94 8.43
C TYR A 213 8.26 -8.86 9.21
N ASP A 214 6.94 -8.87 9.10
CA ASP A 214 6.07 -7.90 9.77
C ASP A 214 5.83 -8.30 11.22
N VAL A 215 5.95 -7.34 12.13
CA VAL A 215 5.73 -7.53 13.56
C VAL A 215 4.80 -6.48 14.13
N GLN A 216 4.00 -6.87 15.09
CA GLN A 216 3.20 -5.91 15.86
C GLN A 216 4.14 -5.00 16.67
N LEU A 217 3.90 -3.70 16.59
CA LEU A 217 4.62 -2.68 17.34
C LEU A 217 3.89 -2.40 18.64
N ALA A 218 4.28 -3.12 19.70
CA ALA A 218 3.64 -3.00 21.01
C ALA A 218 3.65 -1.55 21.51
N GLY A 219 2.48 -1.00 21.81
CA GLY A 219 2.32 0.39 22.24
C GLY A 219 2.00 1.40 21.14
N ALA A 220 2.01 1.01 19.86
CA ALA A 220 1.45 1.82 18.79
C ALA A 220 -0.06 1.62 18.71
N HIS A 221 -0.85 2.64 18.98
CA HIS A 221 -2.31 2.55 18.98
C HIS A 221 -2.96 3.69 18.23
N VAL A 222 -4.12 3.41 17.64
CA VAL A 222 -5.02 4.44 17.14
C VAL A 222 -6.18 4.59 18.14
N ASN A 223 -6.29 5.78 18.69
CA ASN A 223 -7.30 6.13 19.67
C ASN A 223 -8.37 7.05 19.06
N GLY A 224 -9.63 6.83 19.41
CA GLY A 224 -10.74 7.66 18.92
C GLY A 224 -12.07 7.21 19.49
N GLN A 225 -13.14 7.64 18.84
CA GLN A 225 -14.49 7.27 19.23
C GLN A 225 -14.76 5.79 18.91
N ASN A 226 -15.05 4.99 19.94
CA ASN A 226 -15.24 3.54 19.78
C ASN A 226 -16.49 3.18 18.99
N SER A 227 -17.57 3.98 19.08
CA SER A 227 -18.81 3.72 18.33
C SER A 227 -19.49 5.04 17.98
N PHE A 228 -20.07 5.07 16.78
CA PHE A 228 -20.80 6.25 16.28
C PHE A 228 -21.92 5.82 15.32
N THR A 229 -22.88 6.73 15.13
CA THR A 229 -23.96 6.54 14.17
C THR A 229 -23.94 7.68 13.15
N LEU A 230 -24.09 7.30 11.87
CA LEU A 230 -24.34 8.20 10.75
C LEU A 230 -25.83 8.25 10.48
N ALA A 231 -26.39 9.44 10.36
CA ALA A 231 -27.77 9.61 9.89
C ALA A 231 -27.92 9.18 8.40
N PRO A 232 -29.13 8.98 7.88
CA PRO A 232 -29.37 8.74 6.46
C PRO A 232 -28.70 9.80 5.59
N LYS A 233 -27.93 9.35 4.56
CA LYS A 233 -27.22 10.23 3.61
C LYS A 233 -26.22 11.20 4.25
N GLU A 234 -25.87 11.03 5.51
CA GLU A 234 -24.92 11.89 6.21
C GLU A 234 -23.50 11.73 5.66
N VAL A 235 -22.82 12.86 5.53
CA VAL A 235 -21.37 12.94 5.32
C VAL A 235 -20.78 13.59 6.55
N LYS A 236 -19.84 12.92 7.24
CA LYS A 236 -19.35 13.38 8.54
C LYS A 236 -17.90 13.02 8.78
N ASP A 237 -17.16 13.97 9.33
CA ASP A 237 -15.79 13.79 9.74
C ASP A 237 -15.69 13.22 11.15
N PHE A 238 -14.76 12.28 11.32
CA PHE A 238 -14.36 11.72 12.60
C PHE A 238 -12.85 11.88 12.78
N GLN A 239 -12.47 12.20 14.01
CA GLN A 239 -11.06 12.39 14.39
C GLN A 239 -10.58 11.19 15.21
N TYR A 240 -9.41 10.68 14.81
CA TYR A 240 -8.65 9.65 15.50
C TYR A 240 -7.25 10.16 15.80
N THR A 241 -6.52 9.51 16.66
CA THR A 241 -5.14 9.87 16.99
C THR A 241 -4.25 8.64 16.94
N LEU A 242 -3.26 8.64 16.07
CA LEU A 242 -2.16 7.69 16.12
C LEU A 242 -1.27 8.11 17.30
N ASP A 243 -1.15 7.25 18.30
CA ASP A 243 -0.35 7.43 19.50
C ASP A 243 0.85 6.49 19.48
N LEU A 244 2.04 7.07 19.44
CA LEU A 244 3.33 6.37 19.36
C LEU A 244 4.21 6.70 20.58
N GLN A 245 3.61 7.23 21.63
CA GLN A 245 4.33 7.67 22.82
C GLN A 245 5.10 6.52 23.47
N GLY A 246 6.37 6.74 23.75
CA GLY A 246 7.25 5.75 24.38
C GLY A 246 7.90 4.74 23.44
N LEU A 247 7.60 4.82 22.13
CA LEU A 247 8.22 3.96 21.13
C LEU A 247 9.58 4.48 20.68
N THR A 248 10.41 3.57 20.18
CA THR A 248 11.66 3.92 19.51
C THR A 248 11.39 4.68 18.24
N LYS A 249 12.11 5.77 17.99
CA LYS A 249 12.04 6.56 16.75
C LYS A 249 12.81 5.89 15.62
N ASN A 250 12.68 6.49 14.43
CA ASN A 250 13.33 6.12 13.18
C ASN A 250 12.91 4.72 12.69
N GLN A 251 11.61 4.53 12.61
CA GLN A 251 11.03 3.30 12.05
C GLN A 251 9.70 3.58 11.34
N PRO A 252 9.34 2.78 10.32
CA PRO A 252 8.00 2.80 9.77
C PRO A 252 6.99 2.32 10.80
N VAL A 253 5.79 2.90 10.75
CA VAL A 253 4.62 2.49 11.53
C VAL A 253 3.45 2.42 10.58
N GLU A 254 2.82 1.27 10.51
CA GLU A 254 1.75 1.01 9.56
C GLU A 254 0.65 0.16 10.19
N GLY A 255 -0.53 0.18 9.58
CA GLY A 255 -1.68 -0.57 10.10
C GLY A 255 -2.98 -0.15 9.43
N TRP A 256 -4.07 -0.42 10.10
CA TRP A 256 -5.42 -0.12 9.61
C TRP A 256 -6.29 0.48 10.71
N LEU A 257 -7.18 1.39 10.30
CA LEU A 257 -8.38 1.70 11.06
C LEU A 257 -9.48 0.79 10.52
N HIS A 258 -10.09 0.01 11.40
CA HIS A 258 -11.10 -0.96 11.06
C HIS A 258 -12.42 -0.63 11.74
N PHE A 259 -13.51 -0.65 10.99
CA PHE A 259 -14.85 -0.34 11.47
C PHE A 259 -15.80 -1.45 11.07
N THR A 260 -16.60 -1.90 12.01
CA THR A 260 -17.61 -2.95 11.77
C THR A 260 -19.00 -2.34 11.93
N ASN A 261 -19.86 -2.53 10.94
CA ASN A 261 -21.27 -2.15 11.03
C ASN A 261 -22.00 -3.06 11.99
N ASP A 262 -22.75 -2.49 12.92
CA ASP A 262 -23.41 -3.25 13.98
C ASP A 262 -24.55 -4.11 13.45
N LYS A 263 -25.21 -3.69 12.35
CA LYS A 263 -26.40 -4.34 11.77
C LYS A 263 -26.04 -5.52 10.87
N ASP A 264 -25.25 -5.30 9.84
CA ASP A 264 -24.98 -6.27 8.78
C ASP A 264 -23.57 -6.86 8.82
N LYS A 265 -22.75 -6.38 9.77
CA LYS A 265 -21.35 -6.80 9.96
C LYS A 265 -20.44 -6.48 8.78
N SER A 266 -20.89 -5.63 7.85
CA SER A 266 -20.00 -5.11 6.82
C SER A 266 -18.85 -4.31 7.47
N THR A 267 -17.69 -4.36 6.85
CA THR A 267 -16.49 -3.70 7.37
C THR A 267 -16.04 -2.54 6.49
N VAL A 268 -15.43 -1.57 7.13
CA VAL A 268 -14.71 -0.47 6.48
C VAL A 268 -13.28 -0.48 6.98
N VAL A 269 -12.33 -0.56 6.04
CA VAL A 269 -10.90 -0.63 6.32
C VAL A 269 -10.21 0.58 5.71
N VAL A 270 -9.34 1.24 6.47
CA VAL A 270 -8.52 2.36 5.98
C VAL A 270 -7.07 2.12 6.39
N PRO A 271 -6.18 1.77 5.45
CA PRO A 271 -4.77 1.56 5.74
C PRO A 271 -4.04 2.87 5.99
N TYR A 272 -3.02 2.83 6.83
CA TYR A 272 -2.12 3.96 7.04
C TYR A 272 -0.66 3.54 7.00
N LEU A 273 0.18 4.50 6.64
CA LEU A 273 1.63 4.41 6.69
C LEU A 273 2.20 5.71 7.25
N ALA A 274 3.10 5.59 8.21
CA ALA A 274 3.83 6.68 8.84
C ALA A 274 5.30 6.32 9.01
N TYR A 275 6.15 7.32 9.13
CA TYR A 275 7.51 7.18 9.65
C TYR A 275 7.60 7.92 10.97
N TYR A 276 7.86 7.19 12.05
CA TYR A 276 8.02 7.78 13.37
C TYR A 276 9.46 8.17 13.59
N GLY A 277 9.75 9.45 13.51
CA GLY A 277 11.11 9.98 13.64
C GLY A 277 11.38 11.10 12.64
N ASP A 278 12.62 11.22 12.21
CA ASP A 278 13.06 12.22 11.25
C ASP A 278 13.61 11.55 9.99
N LEU A 279 12.86 11.61 8.92
CA LEU A 279 13.25 11.08 7.60
C LEU A 279 14.51 11.76 7.04
N THR A 280 14.82 12.97 7.51
CA THR A 280 16.00 13.70 7.07
C THR A 280 17.26 13.34 7.86
N SER A 281 17.13 12.61 8.96
CA SER A 281 18.25 12.14 9.77
C SER A 281 19.02 10.98 9.14
N GLU A 282 18.36 10.25 8.23
CA GLU A 282 18.99 9.18 7.46
C GLU A 282 19.72 9.78 6.26
N ASN A 283 20.96 9.39 6.05
CA ASN A 283 21.67 9.74 4.83
C ASN A 283 21.00 9.03 3.66
N VAL A 284 20.38 9.79 2.77
CA VAL A 284 19.74 9.28 1.54
C VAL A 284 20.77 8.64 0.60
N PHE A 285 22.04 9.03 0.75
CA PHE A 285 23.18 8.46 0.04
C PHE A 285 24.00 7.65 1.02
N ASP A 286 24.24 6.39 0.67
CA ASP A 286 25.24 5.59 1.36
C ASP A 286 26.57 6.35 1.33
N GLN A 287 27.32 6.22 2.43
CA GLN A 287 28.70 6.71 2.42
C GLN A 287 29.47 5.99 1.33
N ASN A 288 30.50 6.65 0.78
CA ASN A 288 31.39 5.98 -0.17
C ASN A 288 31.79 4.61 0.39
N ALA A 289 31.63 3.58 -0.44
CA ALA A 289 32.15 2.27 -0.11
C ALA A 289 33.65 2.43 0.17
N ASN A 290 34.09 2.00 1.33
CA ASN A 290 35.50 1.98 1.70
C ASN A 290 35.85 0.60 2.27
N GLU A 291 37.14 0.35 2.38
CA GLU A 291 37.67 -0.93 2.86
C GLU A 291 37.27 -1.23 4.33
N ASP A 292 36.94 -0.21 5.12
CA ASP A 292 36.58 -0.35 6.53
C ASP A 292 35.07 -0.68 6.72
N LYS A 293 34.26 -0.60 5.66
CA LYS A 293 32.83 -0.92 5.66
C LYS A 293 32.46 -1.74 4.42
N PRO A 294 32.83 -3.01 4.37
CA PRO A 294 32.61 -3.85 3.20
C PRO A 294 31.13 -4.08 2.86
N ASP A 295 30.23 -3.87 3.82
CA ASP A 295 28.77 -4.02 3.65
C ASP A 295 28.10 -2.80 3.02
N VAL A 296 28.82 -1.67 2.88
CA VAL A 296 28.31 -0.47 2.23
C VAL A 296 28.59 -0.58 0.73
N GLN A 297 27.57 -0.93 -0.03
CA GLN A 297 27.60 -0.81 -1.48
C GLN A 297 27.27 0.62 -1.84
N GLY A 298 28.28 1.41 -2.23
CA GLY A 298 28.05 2.80 -2.61
C GLY A 298 26.93 2.95 -3.66
N ASN A 299 26.19 4.05 -3.60
CA ASN A 299 25.16 4.36 -4.59
C ASN A 299 25.79 4.42 -5.99
N ARG A 300 25.16 3.75 -6.94
CA ARG A 300 25.58 3.79 -8.34
C ARG A 300 24.38 3.96 -9.27
N LEU A 301 24.54 4.80 -10.27
CA LEU A 301 23.62 4.86 -11.37
C LEU A 301 23.87 3.67 -12.30
N VAL A 302 22.80 3.07 -12.79
CA VAL A 302 22.86 1.99 -13.77
C VAL A 302 21.98 2.32 -14.97
N ASN A 303 22.34 1.82 -16.14
CA ASN A 303 21.47 1.91 -17.31
C ASN A 303 20.36 0.86 -17.28
N GLU A 304 19.52 0.82 -18.30
CA GLU A 304 18.40 -0.12 -18.46
C GLU A 304 18.81 -1.61 -18.43
N ASN A 305 20.07 -1.92 -18.71
CA ASN A 305 20.63 -3.26 -18.67
C ASN A 305 21.39 -3.56 -17.36
N ASN A 306 21.21 -2.71 -16.33
CA ASN A 306 21.86 -2.82 -15.02
C ASN A 306 23.39 -2.68 -15.04
N TYR A 307 23.95 -2.06 -16.09
CA TYR A 307 25.37 -1.71 -16.12
C TYR A 307 25.59 -0.38 -15.40
N PRO A 308 26.64 -0.27 -14.57
CA PRO A 308 26.97 0.97 -13.89
C PRO A 308 27.14 2.13 -14.88
N LEU A 309 26.44 3.23 -14.60
CA LEU A 309 26.67 4.51 -15.26
C LEU A 309 27.62 5.32 -14.39
N GLY A 310 28.72 5.74 -14.96
CA GLY A 310 29.75 6.48 -14.25
C GLY A 310 31.04 5.71 -14.17
N VAL A 311 31.99 6.27 -13.48
CA VAL A 311 33.37 5.78 -13.44
C VAL A 311 33.67 5.11 -12.11
N ALA A 312 34.38 4.00 -12.19
CA ALA A 312 34.74 3.20 -11.04
C ALA A 312 35.89 3.80 -10.20
N ASP A 313 36.62 4.76 -10.78
CA ASP A 313 37.79 5.36 -10.14
C ASP A 313 38.06 6.79 -10.65
N GLN A 314 38.96 7.49 -9.97
CA GLN A 314 39.33 8.87 -10.32
C GLN A 314 40.01 9.01 -11.69
N GLU A 315 40.71 7.98 -12.15
CA GLU A 315 41.38 8.02 -13.45
C GLU A 315 40.35 7.93 -14.59
N SER A 316 39.34 7.08 -14.43
CA SER A 316 38.24 6.99 -15.40
C SER A 316 37.39 8.27 -15.39
N LEU A 317 37.24 8.97 -14.22
CA LEU A 317 36.56 10.25 -14.14
C LEU A 317 37.28 11.33 -14.97
N LYS A 318 38.61 11.37 -14.95
CA LYS A 318 39.41 12.31 -15.73
C LYS A 318 39.26 12.14 -17.25
N GLN A 319 38.92 10.92 -17.70
CA GLN A 319 38.70 10.64 -19.13
C GLN A 319 37.30 11.10 -19.61
N LEU A 320 36.35 11.24 -18.72
CA LEU A 320 34.99 11.73 -19.03
C LEU A 320 34.88 13.26 -19.00
N VAL A 321 35.85 13.94 -18.38
CA VAL A 321 35.94 15.38 -18.36
C VAL A 321 36.84 15.77 -19.53
N ASN A 322 36.31 16.48 -20.54
CA ASN A 322 37.15 16.97 -21.62
C ASN A 322 38.06 18.11 -21.11
N ILE A 323 39.03 18.52 -21.92
CA ILE A 323 40.07 19.48 -21.57
C ILE A 323 39.48 20.83 -21.06
N ASP A 324 38.25 21.15 -21.41
CA ASP A 324 37.55 22.38 -21.04
C ASP A 324 36.71 22.28 -19.78
N GLY A 325 36.72 21.13 -19.09
CA GLY A 325 35.96 20.90 -17.88
C GLY A 325 34.45 20.71 -18.10
N ASN A 326 34.01 20.56 -19.33
CA ASN A 326 32.63 20.25 -19.67
C ASN A 326 32.39 18.73 -19.62
N TYR A 327 31.28 18.33 -19.03
CA TYR A 327 30.83 16.94 -19.04
C TYR A 327 30.09 16.65 -20.33
N ASP A 328 30.53 15.66 -21.08
CA ASP A 328 29.78 15.13 -22.22
C ASP A 328 28.76 14.13 -21.67
N TRP A 329 27.50 14.55 -21.60
CA TRP A 329 26.37 13.71 -21.30
C TRP A 329 25.88 13.08 -22.61
N GLN A 330 26.31 11.88 -22.92
CA GLN A 330 25.67 11.04 -23.95
C GLN A 330 24.65 10.11 -23.32
#